data_b3f81fd76b1a157a85bc6b862065778d
#
_entry.id   b3f81fd76b1a157a85bc6b862065778d
#
_cell.length_a   1.000
_cell.length_b   1.000
_cell.length_c   1.000
_cell.angle_alpha   90.00
_cell.angle_beta   90.00
_cell.angle_gamma   90.00
#
_symmetry.space_group_name_H-M   'P 1'
#
loop_
_entity.id
_entity.type
_entity.pdbx_description
1 polymer ?
#
loop_
_entity_poly.entity_id
_entity_poly.type
_entity_poly.pdbx_seq_one_letter_code
_entity_poly.pdbx_strand_id
1 'polypeptide(L)'
;MKDVVQDLPAETDIAIVGMAAHLPGAAEISAYWDNLREGRTAVRRLTEEEILASGENPAALRNPNYVPAAALLEGFDRFDAEFFGFSPKEAAILDPQHRQFLEVAWEALENAGHTPEGFK
;
A
#
# COMPACT_ATOMS: atom_id res chain seq x y z
N MET A 1 -41.89 0.56 3.43
CA MET A 1 -40.82 -0.46 3.42
C MET A 1 -40.56 -0.74 1.96
N LYS A 2 -39.45 -0.23 1.40
CA LYS A 2 -39.12 -0.52 -0.02
C LYS A 2 -38.45 -1.88 -0.04
N ASP A 3 -39.03 -2.82 -0.75
CA ASP A 3 -38.44 -4.13 -1.01
C ASP A 3 -37.07 -3.88 -1.71
N VAL A 4 -36.01 -4.25 -1.03
CA VAL A 4 -34.67 -4.35 -1.65
C VAL A 4 -34.76 -5.57 -2.57
N VAL A 5 -35.02 -5.33 -3.84
CA VAL A 5 -34.84 -6.37 -4.85
C VAL A 5 -33.36 -6.75 -4.81
N GLN A 6 -33.06 -7.91 -4.28
CA GLN A 6 -31.73 -8.50 -4.43
C GLN A 6 -31.63 -8.90 -5.91
N ASP A 7 -30.96 -8.05 -6.71
CA ASP A 7 -30.49 -8.46 -8.03
C ASP A 7 -29.52 -9.62 -7.83
N LEU A 8 -29.94 -10.81 -8.25
CA LEU A 8 -29.02 -11.96 -8.30
C LEU A 8 -27.92 -11.65 -9.30
N PRO A 9 -26.65 -11.94 -8.99
CA PRO A 9 -25.54 -11.69 -9.90
C PRO A 9 -25.78 -12.43 -11.23
N ALA A 10 -25.50 -11.74 -12.34
CA ALA A 10 -25.55 -12.35 -13.66
C ALA A 10 -24.38 -13.32 -13.84
N GLU A 11 -24.51 -14.32 -14.71
CA GLU A 11 -23.42 -15.28 -15.01
C GLU A 11 -22.13 -14.61 -15.54
N THR A 12 -22.23 -13.35 -16.00
CA THR A 12 -21.13 -12.55 -16.51
C THR A 12 -20.52 -11.60 -15.48
N ASP A 13 -21.05 -11.54 -14.26
CA ASP A 13 -20.55 -10.65 -13.22
C ASP A 13 -19.20 -11.17 -12.69
N ILE A 14 -18.28 -10.22 -12.49
CA ILE A 14 -16.96 -10.51 -11.91
C ILE A 14 -16.98 -10.10 -10.44
N ALA A 15 -16.72 -11.05 -9.55
CA ALA A 15 -16.66 -10.81 -8.12
C ALA A 15 -15.24 -10.45 -7.69
N ILE A 16 -15.10 -9.40 -6.88
CA ILE A 16 -13.87 -9.15 -6.12
C ILE A 16 -13.95 -10.02 -4.87
N VAL A 17 -13.07 -11.02 -4.78
CA VAL A 17 -13.10 -12.02 -3.69
C VAL A 17 -12.06 -11.76 -2.60
N GLY A 18 -11.09 -10.88 -2.84
CA GLY A 18 -10.08 -10.47 -1.87
C GLY A 18 -9.48 -9.13 -2.22
N MET A 19 -9.01 -8.41 -1.21
CA MET A 19 -8.37 -7.11 -1.34
C MET A 19 -7.27 -6.97 -0.29
N ALA A 20 -6.14 -6.38 -0.68
CA ALA A 20 -5.10 -5.93 0.23
C ALA A 20 -4.50 -4.62 -0.27
N ALA A 21 -3.98 -3.83 0.63
CA ALA A 21 -3.24 -2.62 0.29
C ALA A 21 -2.37 -2.16 1.47
N HIS A 22 -1.16 -1.72 1.16
CA HIS A 22 -0.33 -0.94 2.06
C HIS A 22 -0.38 0.53 1.64
N LEU A 23 -0.93 1.36 2.50
CA LEU A 23 -1.13 2.77 2.21
C LEU A 23 -0.55 3.63 3.33
N PRO A 24 -0.10 4.85 3.05
CA PRO A 24 0.34 5.76 4.10
C PRO A 24 -0.72 5.92 5.20
N GLY A 25 -0.33 5.67 6.45
CA GLY A 25 -1.23 5.72 7.60
C GLY A 25 -2.25 4.59 7.69
N ALA A 26 -2.12 3.54 6.85
CA ALA A 26 -2.98 2.36 6.90
C ALA A 26 -2.23 1.14 6.35
N ALA A 27 -1.84 0.23 7.23
CA ALA A 27 -1.15 -1.00 6.86
C ALA A 27 -2.08 -2.06 6.28
N GLU A 28 -3.39 -1.88 6.39
CA GLU A 28 -4.41 -2.82 5.91
C GLU A 28 -5.67 -2.08 5.45
N ILE A 29 -6.50 -2.76 4.65
CA ILE A 29 -7.73 -2.19 4.04
C ILE A 29 -8.71 -1.68 5.09
N SER A 30 -8.87 -2.36 6.21
CA SER A 30 -9.76 -1.96 7.32
C SER A 30 -9.36 -0.60 7.89
N ALA A 31 -8.07 -0.42 8.18
CA ALA A 31 -7.53 0.84 8.68
C ALA A 31 -7.69 1.98 7.66
N TYR A 32 -7.52 1.69 6.38
CA TYR A 32 -7.77 2.66 5.31
C TYR A 32 -9.23 3.09 5.26
N TRP A 33 -10.17 2.14 5.37
CA TRP A 33 -11.59 2.43 5.42
C TRP A 33 -11.97 3.32 6.61
N ASP A 34 -11.40 3.04 7.78
CA ASP A 34 -11.61 3.86 8.98
C ASP A 34 -11.05 5.27 8.80
N ASN A 35 -9.89 5.43 8.18
CA ASN A 35 -9.34 6.73 7.84
C ASN A 35 -10.27 7.54 6.92
N LEU A 36 -10.87 6.90 5.92
CA LEU A 36 -11.86 7.55 5.05
C LEU A 36 -13.11 7.98 5.80
N ARG A 37 -13.66 7.10 6.63
CA ARG A 37 -14.87 7.38 7.43
C ARG A 37 -14.67 8.52 8.42
N GLU A 38 -13.49 8.64 8.97
CA GLU A 38 -13.15 9.65 9.96
C GLU A 38 -12.55 10.92 9.35
N GLY A 39 -12.38 10.96 8.04
CA GLY A 39 -11.80 12.10 7.33
C GLY A 39 -10.32 12.34 7.67
N ARG A 40 -9.59 11.30 8.08
CA ARG A 40 -8.16 11.39 8.37
C ARG A 40 -7.36 11.47 7.08
N THR A 41 -6.34 12.31 7.07
CA THR A 41 -5.35 12.39 5.99
C THR A 41 -4.01 11.85 6.46
N ALA A 42 -3.33 11.10 5.59
CA ALA A 42 -1.96 10.64 5.82
C ALA A 42 -0.91 11.65 5.36
N VAL A 43 -1.31 12.71 4.66
CA VAL A 43 -0.39 13.79 4.27
C VAL A 43 -0.02 14.60 5.49
N ARG A 44 1.28 14.71 5.77
CA ARG A 44 1.81 15.53 6.86
C ARG A 44 2.96 16.42 6.40
N ARG A 45 3.24 17.45 7.16
CA ARG A 45 4.47 18.24 6.96
C ARG A 45 5.67 17.39 7.39
N LEU A 46 6.71 17.49 6.58
CA LEU A 46 8.02 16.89 6.86
C LEU A 46 8.92 17.88 7.54
N THR A 47 9.81 17.39 8.40
CA THR A 47 10.89 18.19 8.96
C THR A 47 11.99 18.42 7.92
N GLU A 48 12.81 19.44 8.11
CA GLU A 48 13.97 19.68 7.25
C GLU A 48 14.93 18.47 7.25
N GLU A 49 15.10 17.85 8.40
CA GLU A 49 15.93 16.66 8.56
C GLU A 49 15.40 15.48 7.72
N GLU A 50 14.10 15.19 7.75
CA GLU A 50 13.47 14.15 6.94
C GLU A 50 13.65 14.40 5.44
N ILE A 51 13.50 15.65 5.03
CA ILE A 51 13.63 16.05 3.61
C ILE A 51 15.08 15.87 3.15
N LEU A 52 16.04 16.31 3.94
CA LEU A 52 17.46 16.17 3.60
C LEU A 52 17.92 14.70 3.62
N ALA A 53 17.39 13.90 4.56
CA ALA A 53 17.65 12.47 4.63
C ALA A 53 17.12 11.70 3.41
N SER A 54 16.04 12.21 2.77
CA SER A 54 15.52 11.62 1.52
C SER A 54 16.37 11.95 0.27
N GLY A 55 17.42 12.74 0.43
CA GLY A 55 18.32 13.16 -0.68
C GLY A 55 17.89 14.40 -1.43
N GLU A 56 16.92 15.15 -0.91
CA GLU A 56 16.48 16.40 -1.54
C GLU A 56 17.59 17.48 -1.44
N ASN A 57 17.66 18.32 -2.48
CA ASN A 57 18.63 19.40 -2.51
C ASN A 57 18.30 20.47 -1.47
N PRO A 58 19.24 20.84 -0.56
CA PRO A 58 19.01 21.92 0.41
C PRO A 58 18.58 23.26 -0.21
N ALA A 59 18.93 23.50 -1.48
CA ALA A 59 18.49 24.70 -2.18
C ALA A 59 16.97 24.71 -2.48
N ALA A 60 16.35 23.54 -2.60
CA ALA A 60 14.90 23.42 -2.81
C ALA A 60 14.12 23.99 -1.62
N LEU A 61 14.59 23.78 -0.41
CA LEU A 61 13.97 24.29 0.82
C LEU A 61 13.92 25.82 0.90
N ARG A 62 14.76 26.52 0.13
CA ARG A 62 14.76 27.99 0.05
C ARG A 62 13.75 28.53 -0.94
N ASN A 63 13.16 27.65 -1.77
CA ASN A 63 12.13 28.08 -2.72
C ASN A 63 10.81 28.34 -1.97
N PRO A 64 10.24 29.55 -2.06
CA PRO A 64 9.00 29.91 -1.35
C PRO A 64 7.79 29.07 -1.80
N ASN A 65 7.87 28.43 -2.96
CA ASN A 65 6.83 27.55 -3.49
C ASN A 65 7.04 26.07 -3.13
N TYR A 66 8.12 25.74 -2.41
CA TYR A 66 8.35 24.37 -1.97
C TYR A 66 7.38 23.98 -0.86
N VAL A 67 6.65 22.88 -1.06
CA VAL A 67 5.69 22.38 -0.08
C VAL A 67 6.30 21.16 0.62
N PRO A 68 6.78 21.30 1.87
CA PRO A 68 7.39 20.21 2.63
C PRO A 68 6.31 19.28 3.21
N ALA A 69 5.57 18.62 2.36
CA ALA A 69 4.51 17.71 2.79
C ALA A 69 4.44 16.48 1.90
N ALA A 70 4.28 15.31 2.51
CA ALA A 70 4.10 14.05 1.81
C ALA A 70 3.30 13.05 2.66
N ALA A 71 2.75 12.05 2.00
CA ALA A 71 2.25 10.84 2.63
C ALA A 71 3.36 9.79 2.51
N LEU A 72 3.91 9.36 3.65
CA LEU A 72 4.99 8.38 3.71
C LEU A 72 4.42 6.99 3.97
N LEU A 73 4.87 6.02 3.19
CA LEU A 73 4.57 4.61 3.42
C LEU A 73 5.55 4.06 4.45
N GLU A 74 5.02 3.61 5.58
CA GLU A 74 5.84 2.99 6.63
C GLU A 74 6.31 1.60 6.21
N GLY A 75 7.56 1.26 6.56
CA GLY A 75 8.09 -0.08 6.30
C GLY A 75 8.40 -0.40 4.83
N PHE A 76 8.35 0.57 3.92
CA PHE A 76 8.62 0.36 2.48
C PHE A 76 10.02 -0.21 2.19
N ASP A 77 10.95 -0.06 3.13
CA ASP A 77 12.32 -0.55 3.10
C ASP A 77 12.47 -1.99 3.65
N ARG A 78 11.40 -2.53 4.25
CA ARG A 78 11.37 -3.90 4.76
C ARG A 78 10.83 -4.84 3.71
N PHE A 79 11.36 -6.07 3.70
CA PHE A 79 10.92 -7.11 2.79
C PHE A 79 11.43 -8.47 3.28
N ASP A 80 10.56 -9.46 3.35
CA ASP A 80 10.96 -10.84 3.66
C ASP A 80 11.48 -11.52 2.40
N ALA A 81 12.75 -11.26 2.10
CA ALA A 81 13.42 -11.78 0.92
C ALA A 81 13.44 -13.31 0.87
N GLU A 82 13.65 -13.95 2.01
CA GLU A 82 13.72 -15.42 2.10
C GLU A 82 12.37 -16.04 1.78
N PHE A 83 11.30 -15.50 2.33
CA PHE A 83 9.94 -15.95 2.06
C PHE A 83 9.60 -15.91 0.55
N PHE A 84 9.98 -14.84 -0.13
CA PHE A 84 9.75 -14.69 -1.58
C PHE A 84 10.86 -15.30 -2.46
N GLY A 85 11.81 -16.03 -1.88
CA GLY A 85 12.86 -16.75 -2.63
C GLY A 85 13.96 -15.86 -3.21
N PHE A 86 14.12 -14.62 -2.70
CA PHE A 86 15.21 -13.73 -3.10
C PHE A 86 16.42 -13.85 -2.18
N SER A 87 17.60 -13.80 -2.75
CA SER A 87 18.80 -13.58 -1.96
C SER A 87 18.84 -12.14 -1.39
N PRO A 88 19.54 -11.90 -0.28
CA PRO A 88 19.67 -10.55 0.26
C PRO A 88 20.22 -9.53 -0.74
N LYS A 89 21.09 -9.97 -1.66
CA LYS A 89 21.67 -9.12 -2.69
C LYS A 89 20.64 -8.72 -3.75
N GLU A 90 19.81 -9.66 -4.18
CA GLU A 90 18.72 -9.39 -5.14
C GLU A 90 17.67 -8.47 -4.50
N ALA A 91 17.28 -8.76 -3.25
CA ALA A 91 16.33 -7.92 -2.53
C ALA A 91 16.82 -6.48 -2.35
N ALA A 92 18.12 -6.27 -2.14
CA ALA A 92 18.69 -4.95 -1.95
C ALA A 92 18.61 -4.05 -3.21
N ILE A 93 18.63 -4.65 -4.40
CA ILE A 93 18.54 -3.93 -5.67
C ILE A 93 17.13 -3.94 -6.28
N LEU A 94 16.20 -4.72 -5.71
CA LEU A 94 14.82 -4.76 -6.14
C LEU A 94 14.11 -3.45 -5.78
N ASP A 95 13.41 -2.88 -6.74
CA ASP A 95 12.63 -1.66 -6.51
C ASP A 95 11.63 -1.87 -5.35
N PRO A 96 11.54 -0.92 -4.41
CA PRO A 96 10.58 -1.01 -3.31
C PRO A 96 9.13 -1.25 -3.76
N GLN A 97 8.71 -0.72 -4.90
CA GLN A 97 7.36 -0.95 -5.44
C GLN A 97 7.12 -2.42 -5.79
N HIS A 98 8.14 -3.10 -6.34
CA HIS A 98 8.03 -4.53 -6.63
C HIS A 98 7.95 -5.37 -5.36
N ARG A 99 8.72 -5.01 -4.32
CA ARG A 99 8.66 -5.69 -3.01
C ARG A 99 7.27 -5.55 -2.39
N GLN A 100 6.77 -4.33 -2.30
CA GLN A 100 5.44 -4.05 -1.76
C GLN A 100 4.33 -4.73 -2.58
N PHE A 101 4.46 -4.78 -3.91
CA PHE A 101 3.51 -5.48 -4.76
C PHE A 101 3.45 -6.98 -4.47
N LEU A 102 4.59 -7.62 -4.24
CA LEU A 102 4.64 -9.06 -3.90
C LEU A 102 3.93 -9.32 -2.56
N GLU A 103 4.20 -8.51 -1.53
CA GLU A 103 3.56 -8.63 -0.22
C GLU A 103 2.05 -8.42 -0.31
N VAL A 104 1.61 -7.33 -0.95
CA VAL A 104 0.19 -7.01 -1.10
C VAL A 104 -0.53 -8.06 -1.96
N ALA A 105 0.11 -8.60 -3.01
CA ALA A 105 -0.48 -9.66 -3.81
C ALA A 105 -0.68 -10.95 -2.99
N TRP A 106 0.28 -11.30 -2.15
CA TRP A 106 0.17 -12.43 -1.23
C TRP A 106 -0.99 -12.23 -0.25
N GLU A 107 -1.04 -11.11 0.43
CA GLU A 107 -2.11 -10.76 1.37
C GLU A 107 -3.49 -10.77 0.72
N ALA A 108 -3.60 -10.31 -0.54
CA ALA A 108 -4.86 -10.34 -1.27
C ALA A 108 -5.34 -11.78 -1.54
N LEU A 109 -4.42 -12.72 -1.82
CA LEU A 109 -4.72 -14.13 -1.96
C LEU A 109 -5.16 -14.75 -0.62
N GLU A 110 -4.47 -14.45 0.46
CA GLU A 110 -4.86 -14.89 1.80
C GLU A 110 -6.24 -14.34 2.20
N ASN A 111 -6.49 -13.06 1.93
CA ASN A 111 -7.79 -12.42 2.19
C ASN A 111 -8.92 -13.08 1.38
N ALA A 112 -8.63 -13.53 0.17
CA ALA A 112 -9.57 -14.30 -0.67
C ALA A 112 -9.75 -15.76 -0.22
N GLY A 113 -8.95 -16.24 0.74
CA GLY A 113 -8.95 -17.65 1.15
C GLY A 113 -8.30 -18.60 0.14
N HIS A 114 -7.43 -18.09 -0.72
CA HIS A 114 -6.69 -18.87 -1.70
C HIS A 114 -5.23 -19.05 -1.31
N THR A 115 -4.69 -20.23 -1.57
CA THR A 115 -3.25 -20.49 -1.46
C THR A 115 -2.60 -20.40 -2.85
N PRO A 116 -1.33 -19.97 -2.94
CA PRO A 116 -0.62 -19.90 -4.24
C PRO A 116 -0.62 -21.21 -5.01
N GLU A 117 -0.55 -22.35 -4.30
CA GLU A 117 -0.55 -23.69 -4.89
C GLU A 117 -1.92 -24.06 -5.50
N GLY A 118 -2.96 -23.34 -5.13
CA GLY A 118 -4.33 -23.54 -5.64
C GLY A 118 -4.56 -23.03 -7.07
N PHE A 119 -3.65 -22.21 -7.59
CA PHE A 119 -3.74 -21.68 -8.96
C PHE A 119 -3.02 -22.64 -9.93
N LYS A 120 -3.75 -23.02 -10.96
CA LYS A 120 -3.22 -23.81 -12.10
C LYS A 120 -3.03 -22.92 -13.29
#